data_eedb05361de1b6e2ff03295b12787b59
#
_entry.id   eedb05361de1b6e2ff03295b12787b59
#
_cell.length_a   1.000
_cell.length_b   1.000
_cell.length_c   1.000
_cell.angle_alpha   90.00
_cell.angle_beta   90.00
_cell.angle_gamma   90.00
#
_symmetry.space_group_name_H-M   'P 1'
#
loop_
_entity.id
_entity.type
_entity.pdbx_description
1 polymer ?
#
loop_
_entity_poly.entity_id
_entity_poly.type
_entity_poly.pdbx_seq_one_letter_code
_entity_poly.pdbx_strand_id
1 'polypeptide(L)'
;MPPTFSHLMIKVKRIGWLTQVAMKKNNLEQLSQLAFDAQKNSHSPYSNFRVGAAVLTPSGETFSGCNVESAAFPLGQCAEATAIGNMVTQGQKRISHIVIASPNDEFCFPCGGCRQKIAEFAPDETPVTMESQ
;
A
#
# COMPACT_ATOMS: atom_id res chain seq x y z
N MET A 1 9.94 -18.92 -9.42
CA MET A 1 8.47 -19.02 -9.51
C MET A 1 7.84 -17.85 -8.75
N PRO A 2 6.87 -17.17 -9.34
CA PRO A 2 6.12 -16.16 -8.58
C PRO A 2 5.42 -16.83 -7.40
N PRO A 3 5.33 -16.16 -6.24
CA PRO A 3 4.63 -16.71 -5.09
C PRO A 3 3.16 -16.94 -5.40
N THR A 4 2.65 -18.07 -5.02
CA THR A 4 1.22 -18.39 -5.18
C THR A 4 0.39 -17.68 -4.10
N PHE A 5 -0.87 -17.40 -4.39
CA PHE A 5 -1.81 -16.74 -3.48
C PHE A 5 -1.91 -17.44 -2.10
N SER A 6 -1.70 -18.77 -2.06
CA SER A 6 -1.73 -19.57 -0.83
C SER A 6 -0.56 -19.29 0.13
N HIS A 7 0.54 -18.72 -0.35
CA HIS A 7 1.71 -18.39 0.45
C HIS A 7 1.70 -16.96 0.98
N LEU A 8 0.71 -16.17 0.57
CA LEU A 8 0.59 -14.79 1.02
C LEU A 8 -0.05 -14.73 2.41
N MET A 9 0.69 -15.07 3.42
CA MET A 9 0.37 -14.62 4.77
C MET A 9 0.80 -13.16 4.87
N ILE A 10 -0.08 -12.25 4.42
CA ILE A 10 0.02 -10.87 4.87
C ILE A 10 -0.20 -10.93 6.37
N LYS A 11 0.87 -10.96 7.13
CA LYS A 11 0.80 -10.68 8.54
C LYS A 11 0.42 -9.22 8.67
N VAL A 12 -0.87 -8.97 8.72
CA VAL A 12 -1.40 -7.70 9.16
C VAL A 12 -0.95 -7.55 10.61
N LYS A 13 0.23 -7.04 10.81
CA LYS A 13 0.61 -6.55 12.11
C LYS A 13 -0.01 -5.16 12.24
N ARG A 14 -1.02 -5.03 13.09
CA ARG A 14 -1.10 -3.81 13.88
C ARG A 14 0.34 -3.60 14.32
N ILE A 15 0.97 -2.50 13.94
CA ILE A 15 2.36 -2.26 14.31
C ILE A 15 2.39 -2.21 15.83
N GLY A 16 2.68 -3.35 16.44
CA GLY A 16 3.11 -3.39 17.83
C GLY A 16 4.44 -2.65 17.91
N TRP A 17 4.67 -2.06 19.04
CA TRP A 17 5.87 -1.29 19.42
C TRP A 17 7.19 -1.84 18.85
N LEU A 18 7.32 -3.16 18.72
CA LEU A 18 8.54 -3.86 18.31
C LEU A 18 8.88 -3.77 16.81
N THR A 19 7.91 -3.48 15.94
CA THR A 19 8.17 -3.30 14.51
C THR A 19 8.60 -1.87 14.19
N GLN A 20 8.31 -0.92 15.06
CA GLN A 20 8.79 0.45 14.95
C GLN A 20 10.30 0.57 15.19
N VAL A 21 10.89 -0.39 15.92
CA VAL A 21 12.34 -0.42 16.18
C VAL A 21 13.14 -0.83 14.96
N ALA A 22 12.56 -1.61 14.05
CA ALA A 22 13.23 -2.07 12.82
C ALA A 22 13.19 -1.03 11.68
N MET A 23 12.25 -0.07 11.71
CA MET A 23 12.23 1.10 10.83
C MET A 23 12.60 2.33 11.64
N LYS A 24 13.51 3.14 11.11
CA LYS A 24 13.71 4.49 11.64
C LYS A 24 12.35 5.18 11.68
N LYS A 25 11.93 5.62 12.85
CA LYS A 25 10.64 6.27 13.11
C LYS A 25 10.28 7.32 12.04
N ASN A 26 11.28 8.08 11.57
CA ASN A 26 11.14 9.09 10.53
C ASN A 26 10.70 8.49 9.17
N ASN A 27 11.11 7.26 8.83
CA ASN A 27 10.75 6.65 7.55
C ASN A 27 9.28 6.21 7.52
N LEU A 28 8.76 5.70 8.65
CA LEU A 28 7.35 5.33 8.74
C LEU A 28 6.45 6.57 8.69
N GLU A 29 6.79 7.63 9.43
CA GLU A 29 6.03 8.89 9.42
C GLU A 29 6.00 9.51 8.02
N GLN A 30 7.13 9.53 7.31
CA GLN A 30 7.19 10.02 5.94
C GLN A 30 6.36 9.16 4.98
N LEU A 31 6.42 7.83 5.12
CA LEU A 31 5.67 6.91 4.29
C LEU A 31 4.16 7.06 4.53
N SER A 32 3.75 7.19 5.80
CA SER A 32 2.36 7.48 6.18
C SER A 32 1.88 8.80 5.60
N GLN A 33 2.70 9.85 5.71
CA GLN A 33 2.34 11.16 5.15
C GLN A 33 2.14 11.10 3.64
N LEU A 34 2.99 10.37 2.92
CA LEU A 34 2.85 10.17 1.48
C LEU A 34 1.55 9.44 1.13
N ALA A 35 1.17 8.43 1.91
CA ALA A 35 -0.08 7.71 1.71
C ALA A 35 -1.30 8.62 1.93
N PHE A 36 -1.31 9.43 2.99
CA PHE A 36 -2.38 10.40 3.25
C PHE A 36 -2.43 11.52 2.21
N ASP A 37 -1.29 11.98 1.73
CA ASP A 37 -1.25 12.99 0.66
C ASP A 37 -1.79 12.44 -0.66
N ALA A 38 -1.44 11.21 -1.00
CA ALA A 38 -2.00 10.54 -2.18
C ALA A 38 -3.52 10.33 -2.05
N GLN A 39 -4.01 9.98 -0.87
CA GLN A 39 -5.44 9.81 -0.58
C GLN A 39 -6.26 11.04 -0.98
N LYS A 40 -5.73 12.24 -0.78
CA LYS A 40 -6.40 13.50 -1.12
C LYS A 40 -6.72 13.64 -2.60
N ASN A 41 -5.94 12.98 -3.45
CA ASN A 41 -6.09 13.00 -4.91
C ASN A 41 -6.91 11.84 -5.45
N SER A 42 -7.45 10.98 -4.61
CA SER A 42 -8.25 9.84 -5.01
C SER A 42 -9.41 10.25 -5.94
N HIS A 43 -9.58 9.50 -7.01
CA HIS A 43 -10.75 9.60 -7.87
C HIS A 43 -11.76 8.54 -7.45
N SER A 44 -12.68 8.91 -6.56
CA SER A 44 -13.68 8.00 -5.99
C SER A 44 -15.10 8.59 -6.03
N PRO A 45 -15.61 8.98 -7.24
CA PRO A 45 -16.90 9.63 -7.36
C PRO A 45 -18.10 8.72 -7.09
N TYR A 46 -17.90 7.41 -7.13
CA TYR A 46 -18.98 6.43 -6.98
C TYR A 46 -19.12 5.97 -5.51
N SER A 47 -18.03 5.63 -4.86
CA SER A 47 -18.04 5.14 -3.48
C SER A 47 -17.82 6.23 -2.44
N ASN A 48 -17.20 7.34 -2.82
CA ASN A 48 -16.66 8.34 -1.92
C ASN A 48 -15.66 7.78 -0.88
N PHE A 49 -15.08 6.61 -1.18
CA PHE A 49 -14.12 5.93 -0.32
C PHE A 49 -12.71 6.16 -0.85
N ARG A 50 -12.02 7.13 -0.28
CA ARG A 50 -10.70 7.58 -0.70
C ARG A 50 -9.61 6.79 0.00
N VAL A 51 -8.75 6.15 -0.76
CA VAL A 51 -7.62 5.36 -0.26
C VAL A 51 -6.33 5.90 -0.84
N GLY A 52 -5.31 6.00 -0.02
CA GLY A 52 -3.95 6.27 -0.45
C GLY A 52 -3.03 5.11 -0.05
N ALA A 53 -1.98 4.92 -0.80
CA ALA A 53 -0.94 3.95 -0.47
C ALA A 53 0.44 4.53 -0.75
N ALA A 54 1.42 4.09 0.03
CA ALA A 54 2.82 4.43 -0.21
C ALA A 54 3.67 3.20 0.02
N VAL A 55 4.63 2.97 -0.87
CA VAL A 55 5.58 1.87 -0.79
C VAL A 55 6.99 2.41 -0.57
N LEU A 56 7.76 1.70 0.24
CA LEU A 56 9.17 1.92 0.47
C LEU A 56 9.95 0.77 -0.17
N THR A 57 10.99 1.10 -0.92
CA THR A 57 11.92 0.11 -1.48
C THR A 57 13.11 -0.13 -0.56
N PRO A 58 13.85 -1.24 -0.71
CA PRO A 58 15.08 -1.47 0.06
C PRO A 58 16.15 -0.40 -0.11
N SER A 59 16.15 0.29 -1.25
CA SER A 59 17.07 1.41 -1.52
C SER A 59 16.68 2.72 -0.81
N GLY A 60 15.52 2.75 -0.16
CA GLY A 60 15.01 3.96 0.53
C GLY A 60 14.15 4.87 -0.34
N GLU A 61 13.86 4.48 -1.58
CA GLU A 61 12.97 5.23 -2.45
C GLU A 61 11.51 4.97 -2.07
N THR A 62 10.65 5.97 -2.25
CA THR A 62 9.23 5.92 -1.93
C THR A 62 8.38 6.20 -3.15
N PHE A 63 7.24 5.51 -3.26
CA PHE A 63 6.27 5.71 -4.33
C PHE A 63 4.88 5.69 -3.74
N SER A 64 4.01 6.56 -4.21
CA SER A 64 2.65 6.64 -3.70
C SER A 64 1.62 6.47 -4.80
N GLY A 65 0.40 6.20 -4.40
CA GLY A 65 -0.74 6.08 -5.30
C GLY A 65 -2.05 6.24 -4.55
N CYS A 66 -3.10 6.51 -5.28
CA CYS A 66 -4.46 6.56 -4.77
C CYS A 66 -5.36 5.64 -5.59
N ASN A 67 -6.54 5.34 -5.06
CA ASN A 67 -7.52 4.59 -5.83
C ASN A 67 -8.13 5.46 -6.93
N VAL A 68 -8.38 4.82 -8.06
CA VAL A 68 -8.97 5.44 -9.25
C VAL A 68 -10.17 4.60 -9.67
N GLU A 69 -11.37 5.10 -9.41
CA GLU A 69 -12.60 4.41 -9.78
C GLU A 69 -12.95 4.65 -11.25
N SER A 70 -13.75 3.75 -11.79
CA SER A 70 -14.29 3.85 -13.14
C SER A 70 -15.78 3.51 -13.12
N ALA A 71 -16.55 4.16 -14.00
CA ALA A 71 -17.94 3.78 -14.24
C ALA A 71 -18.05 2.30 -14.67
N ALA A 72 -17.04 1.79 -15.36
CA ALA A 72 -16.84 0.37 -15.61
C ALA A 72 -16.08 -0.22 -14.41
N PHE A 73 -16.77 -0.66 -13.38
CA PHE A 73 -16.20 -1.11 -12.10
C PHE A 73 -15.01 -2.07 -12.22
N PRO A 74 -14.98 -3.05 -13.13
CA PRO A 74 -13.81 -3.92 -13.29
C PRO A 74 -12.53 -3.20 -13.71
N LEU A 75 -12.61 -1.98 -14.23
CA LEU A 75 -11.47 -1.17 -14.65
C LEU A 75 -10.96 -0.24 -13.57
N GLY A 76 -11.59 -0.21 -12.40
CA GLY A 76 -11.12 0.53 -11.25
C GLY A 76 -9.77 0.01 -10.76
N GLN A 77 -8.97 0.90 -10.18
CA GLN A 77 -7.64 0.57 -9.68
C GLN A 77 -7.50 0.94 -8.21
N CYS A 78 -7.03 0.00 -7.40
CA CYS A 78 -6.77 0.24 -5.99
C CYS A 78 -5.51 1.09 -5.80
N ALA A 79 -5.43 1.79 -4.67
CA ALA A 79 -4.31 2.66 -4.32
C ALA A 79 -2.97 1.91 -4.34
N GLU A 80 -2.95 0.69 -3.83
CA GLU A 80 -1.76 -0.16 -3.80
C GLU A 80 -1.27 -0.48 -5.21
N ALA A 81 -2.19 -0.79 -6.12
CA ALA A 81 -1.85 -1.06 -7.52
C ALA A 81 -1.25 0.16 -8.21
N THR A 82 -1.76 1.35 -7.92
CA THR A 82 -1.22 2.61 -8.45
C THR A 82 0.18 2.87 -7.90
N ALA A 83 0.40 2.70 -6.61
CA ALA A 83 1.71 2.87 -5.97
C ALA A 83 2.75 1.88 -6.53
N ILE A 84 2.37 0.62 -6.69
CA ILE A 84 3.24 -0.42 -7.27
C ILE A 84 3.54 -0.10 -8.73
N GLY A 85 2.56 0.33 -9.51
CA GLY A 85 2.76 0.74 -10.89
C GLY A 85 3.77 1.89 -11.02
N ASN A 86 3.68 2.88 -10.15
CA ASN A 86 4.65 3.97 -10.09
C ASN A 86 6.06 3.47 -9.74
N MET A 87 6.18 2.59 -8.76
CA MET A 87 7.44 1.97 -8.37
C MET A 87 8.11 1.23 -9.53
N VAL A 88 7.35 0.38 -10.21
CA VAL A 88 7.85 -0.41 -11.34
C VAL A 88 8.23 0.49 -12.51
N THR A 89 7.44 1.51 -12.79
CA THR A 89 7.74 2.49 -13.86
C THR A 89 9.07 3.19 -13.63
N GLN A 90 9.44 3.43 -12.38
CA GLN A 90 10.73 4.04 -12.01
C GLN A 90 11.87 3.03 -11.88
N GLY A 91 11.66 1.78 -12.25
CA GLY A 91 12.69 0.75 -12.29
C GLY A 91 12.89 -0.04 -11.01
N GLN A 92 12.08 0.21 -9.97
CA GLN A 92 12.15 -0.52 -8.71
C GLN A 92 11.16 -1.69 -8.71
N LYS A 93 11.59 -2.84 -8.19
CA LYS A 93 10.80 -4.08 -8.26
C LYS A 93 10.73 -4.81 -6.91
N ARG A 94 11.02 -4.13 -5.82
CA ARG A 94 11.00 -4.74 -4.50
C ARG A 94 10.42 -3.80 -3.45
N ILE A 95 9.51 -4.31 -2.65
CA ILE A 95 8.86 -3.58 -1.57
C ILE A 95 9.44 -4.03 -0.25
N SER A 96 9.87 -3.09 0.59
CA SER A 96 10.28 -3.36 1.96
C SER A 96 9.22 -2.98 2.99
N HIS A 97 8.31 -2.06 2.66
CA HIS A 97 7.18 -1.67 3.49
C HIS A 97 6.09 -1.03 2.64
N ILE A 98 4.84 -1.24 3.03
CA ILE A 98 3.70 -0.54 2.42
C ILE A 98 2.79 0.02 3.51
N VAL A 99 2.34 1.26 3.32
CA VAL A 99 1.33 1.92 4.16
C VAL A 99 0.08 2.17 3.33
N ILE A 100 -1.07 1.85 3.90
CA ILE A 100 -2.38 2.09 3.30
C ILE A 100 -3.13 3.06 4.21
N ALA A 101 -3.50 4.21 3.66
CA ALA A 101 -4.29 5.23 4.33
C ALA A 101 -5.76 5.09 3.95
N SER A 102 -6.62 4.89 4.93
CA SER A 102 -8.06 4.75 4.76
C SER A 102 -8.83 5.91 5.40
N PRO A 103 -10.06 6.20 4.94
CA PRO A 103 -10.90 7.23 5.54
C PRO A 103 -11.69 6.70 6.74
N ASN A 104 -12.22 7.63 7.57
CA ASN A 104 -13.33 7.38 8.50
C ASN A 104 -13.06 6.38 9.62
N ASP A 105 -11.87 6.35 10.21
CA ASP A 105 -11.49 5.42 11.28
C ASP A 105 -11.63 3.92 10.91
N GLU A 106 -11.86 3.61 9.64
CA GLU A 106 -11.96 2.24 9.14
C GLU A 106 -10.65 1.80 8.51
N PHE A 107 -10.13 0.66 8.94
CA PHE A 107 -8.97 0.08 8.30
C PHE A 107 -9.34 -0.55 6.95
N CYS A 108 -8.67 -0.11 5.90
CA CYS A 108 -8.82 -0.70 4.57
C CYS A 108 -7.80 -1.82 4.36
N PHE A 109 -8.27 -3.05 4.43
CA PHE A 109 -7.43 -4.21 4.12
C PHE A 109 -7.26 -4.33 2.60
N PRO A 110 -6.06 -4.70 2.12
CA PRO A 110 -5.87 -4.92 0.69
C PRO A 110 -6.81 -6.01 0.18
N CYS A 111 -7.45 -5.75 -0.96
CA CYS A 111 -8.29 -6.73 -1.62
C CYS A 111 -7.45 -7.92 -2.13
N GLY A 112 -8.11 -9.00 -2.57
CA GLY A 112 -7.42 -10.19 -3.06
C GLY A 112 -6.46 -9.90 -4.20
N GLY A 113 -6.84 -9.05 -5.16
CA GLY A 113 -5.99 -8.64 -6.26
C GLY A 113 -4.76 -7.84 -5.81
N CYS A 114 -4.94 -6.92 -4.85
CA CYS A 114 -3.82 -6.15 -4.29
C CYS A 114 -2.88 -7.02 -3.47
N ARG A 115 -3.42 -7.98 -2.73
CA ARG A 115 -2.60 -8.98 -2.01
C ARG A 115 -1.70 -9.74 -2.96
N GLN A 116 -2.21 -10.16 -4.12
CA GLN A 116 -1.43 -10.85 -5.15
C GLN A 116 -0.36 -9.93 -5.76
N LYS A 117 -0.70 -8.67 -6.03
CA LYS A 117 0.25 -7.69 -6.55
C LYS A 117 1.36 -7.37 -5.57
N ILE A 118 1.04 -7.23 -4.29
CA ILE A 118 2.03 -7.04 -3.22
C ILE A 118 2.95 -8.26 -3.15
N ALA A 119 2.40 -9.47 -3.21
CA ALA A 119 3.17 -10.71 -3.16
C ALA A 119 4.21 -10.83 -4.27
N GLU A 120 3.92 -10.31 -5.44
CA GLU A 120 4.84 -10.35 -6.59
C GLU A 120 6.14 -9.60 -6.31
N PHE A 121 6.06 -8.49 -5.53
CA PHE A 121 7.18 -7.57 -5.32
C PHE A 121 7.70 -7.55 -3.88
N ALA A 122 7.03 -8.21 -2.95
CA ALA A 122 7.34 -8.16 -1.54
C ALA A 122 7.76 -9.53 -1.01
N PRO A 123 8.85 -9.60 -0.20
CA PRO A 123 9.15 -10.80 0.59
C PRO A 123 8.02 -11.10 1.60
N ASP A 124 7.90 -12.36 2.02
CA ASP A 124 6.82 -12.84 2.90
C ASP A 124 6.69 -12.07 4.23
N GLU A 125 7.79 -11.54 4.74
CA GLU A 125 7.84 -10.78 5.99
C GLU A 125 7.64 -9.27 5.82
N THR A 126 7.29 -8.81 4.62
CA THR A 126 7.11 -7.38 4.35
C THR A 126 5.94 -6.83 5.16
N PRO A 127 6.16 -5.80 5.99
CA PRO A 127 5.09 -5.22 6.78
C PRO A 127 4.10 -4.43 5.90
N VAL A 128 2.83 -4.64 6.18
CA VAL A 128 1.72 -3.85 5.62
C VAL A 128 1.06 -3.10 6.77
N THR A 129 1.16 -1.79 6.76
CA THR A 129 0.59 -0.91 7.77
C THR A 129 -0.69 -0.29 7.25
N MET A 130 -1.75 -0.37 8.02
CA MET A 130 -2.99 0.33 7.71
C MET A 130 -3.17 1.45 8.72
N GLU A 131 -3.44 2.65 8.22
CA GLU A 131 -3.70 3.82 9.05
C GLU A 131 -5.02 4.47 8.65
N SER A 132 -5.73 5.00 9.62
CA SER A 132 -6.96 5.76 9.44
C SER A 132 -6.80 7.17 10.02
N GLN A 133 -7.60 8.09 9.51
CA GLN A 133 -7.68 9.45 10.08
C GLN A 133 -8.50 9.47 11.33
#